data_69e8f4d1093e0c3a64bfc83ac8f812c0
#
_entry.id   69e8f4d1093e0c3a64bfc83ac8f812c0
#
_cell.length_a   1.000
_cell.length_b   1.000
_cell.length_c   1.000
_cell.angle_alpha   90.00
_cell.angle_beta   90.00
_cell.angle_gamma   90.00
#
_symmetry.space_group_name_H-M   'P 1'
#
loop_
_entity.id
_entity.type
_entity.pdbx_description
1 polymer ?
#
loop_
_entity_poly.entity_id
_entity_poly.type
_entity_poly.pdbx_seq_one_letter_code
_entity_poly.pdbx_strand_id
1 'polypeptide(L)'
;MILYGPPGSGKDTITNELTRLRADFALFERLKTGPGRTTGYRLTTIGQIEELARAGGLLYRNARYDAEYAIDRRGLAALVDTGRVPVLHMGQVMGASAVAVFPLHWVRVVLWCPLEVTEARSIGRGDTDVYARVKAWHETREDLLAHETEPWTLTLRTDQMSPTESANAIIDALSAPASAESRNIRELVG
;
A
#
# COMPACT_ATOMS: atom_id res chain seq x y z
N MET A 1 -3.57 8.34 -2.90
CA MET A 1 -4.28 7.03 -2.82
C MET A 1 -3.54 6.03 -1.95
N ILE A 2 -4.24 4.99 -1.48
CA ILE A 2 -3.67 3.91 -0.67
C ILE A 2 -3.88 2.59 -1.42
N LEU A 3 -2.79 1.87 -1.72
CA LEU A 3 -2.81 0.52 -2.26
C LEU A 3 -2.48 -0.47 -1.14
N TYR A 4 -3.48 -1.21 -0.69
CA TYR A 4 -3.35 -2.25 0.32
C TYR A 4 -3.35 -3.63 -0.34
N GLY A 5 -2.61 -4.58 0.23
CA GLY A 5 -2.64 -5.98 -0.22
C GLY A 5 -1.39 -6.76 0.16
N PRO A 6 -1.43 -8.09 0.03
CA PRO A 6 -0.34 -8.98 0.38
C PRO A 6 0.90 -8.77 -0.50
N PRO A 7 2.04 -9.35 -0.15
CA PRO A 7 3.16 -9.48 -1.07
C PRO A 7 2.70 -10.14 -2.38
N GLY A 8 3.26 -9.73 -3.51
CA GLY A 8 2.87 -10.30 -4.80
C GLY A 8 1.53 -9.80 -5.38
N SER A 9 0.75 -8.98 -4.66
CA SER A 9 -0.53 -8.45 -5.16
C SER A 9 -0.39 -7.37 -6.24
N GLY A 10 0.82 -7.05 -6.70
CA GLY A 10 1.02 -6.15 -7.83
C GLY A 10 1.14 -4.66 -7.50
N LYS A 11 1.28 -4.26 -6.24
CA LYS A 11 1.38 -2.84 -5.84
C LYS A 11 2.45 -2.06 -6.63
N ASP A 12 3.67 -2.60 -6.73
CA ASP A 12 4.76 -1.94 -7.49
C ASP A 12 4.40 -1.84 -8.98
N THR A 13 3.89 -2.94 -9.58
CA THR A 13 3.53 -3.01 -11.00
C THR A 13 2.43 -2.00 -11.34
N ILE A 14 1.37 -1.95 -10.51
CA ILE A 14 0.25 -1.03 -10.70
C ILE A 14 0.71 0.43 -10.47
N THR A 15 1.58 0.69 -9.50
CA THR A 15 2.15 2.04 -9.30
C THR A 15 2.94 2.51 -10.51
N ASN A 16 3.76 1.63 -11.09
CA ASN A 16 4.51 1.94 -12.31
C ASN A 16 3.56 2.21 -13.48
N GLU A 17 2.50 1.43 -13.61
CA GLU A 17 1.50 1.61 -14.66
C GLU A 17 0.70 2.92 -14.48
N LEU A 18 0.31 3.25 -13.24
CA LEU A 18 -0.30 4.54 -12.92
C LEU A 18 0.60 5.70 -13.35
N THR A 19 1.90 5.65 -12.98
CA THR A 19 2.87 6.69 -13.36
C THR A 19 3.08 6.77 -14.87
N ARG A 20 3.02 5.63 -15.58
CA ARG A 20 3.11 5.57 -17.04
C ARG A 20 1.91 6.22 -17.72
N LEU A 21 0.71 5.99 -17.19
CA LEU A 21 -0.54 6.54 -17.74
C LEU A 21 -0.73 8.02 -17.40
N ARG A 22 -0.30 8.42 -16.21
CA ARG A 22 -0.41 9.78 -15.70
C ARG A 22 0.82 10.14 -14.88
N ALA A 23 1.63 11.08 -15.39
CA ALA A 23 2.90 11.48 -14.77
C ALA A 23 2.77 12.18 -13.41
N ASP A 24 1.56 12.58 -13.01
CA ASP A 24 1.29 13.19 -11.71
C ASP A 24 1.24 12.16 -10.56
N PHE A 25 1.08 10.86 -10.83
CA PHE A 25 1.22 9.84 -9.77
C PHE A 25 2.67 9.67 -9.33
N ALA A 26 2.87 9.53 -8.03
CA ALA A 26 4.19 9.27 -7.46
C ALA A 26 4.11 8.30 -6.27
N LEU A 27 5.00 7.29 -6.28
CA LEU A 27 5.19 6.47 -5.09
C LEU A 27 5.64 7.36 -3.93
N PHE A 28 4.90 7.30 -2.81
CA PHE A 28 5.36 7.89 -1.58
C PHE A 28 6.41 6.99 -0.93
N GLU A 29 7.65 7.43 -0.93
CA GLU A 29 8.73 6.72 -0.28
C GLU A 29 8.64 6.89 1.24
N ARG A 30 8.29 5.80 1.94
CA ARG A 30 8.23 5.78 3.40
C ARG A 30 9.63 5.91 4.00
N LEU A 31 9.71 6.47 5.20
CA LEU A 31 10.92 6.38 6.01
C LEU A 31 11.18 4.92 6.37
N LYS A 32 12.45 4.51 6.32
CA LYS A 32 12.87 3.16 6.68
C LYS A 32 14.19 3.18 7.43
N THR A 33 14.27 2.37 8.50
CA THR A 33 15.52 2.00 9.18
C THR A 33 15.63 0.49 9.26
N GLY A 34 16.85 -0.04 9.39
CA GLY A 34 17.11 -1.47 9.45
C GLY A 34 17.44 -2.11 8.10
N PRO A 35 17.66 -3.44 8.08
CA PRO A 35 18.17 -4.18 6.94
C PRO A 35 17.15 -4.33 5.80
N GLY A 36 17.59 -4.98 4.71
CA GLY A 36 16.76 -5.36 3.56
C GLY A 36 16.67 -4.28 2.49
N ARG A 37 15.67 -4.39 1.60
CA ARG A 37 15.47 -3.51 0.43
C ARG A 37 15.49 -2.03 0.80
N THR A 38 16.25 -1.24 0.08
CA THR A 38 16.36 0.22 0.27
C THR A 38 15.65 1.02 -0.82
N THR A 39 15.53 0.46 -2.02
CA THR A 39 14.84 1.11 -3.16
C THR A 39 13.36 1.37 -2.86
N GLY A 40 12.91 2.60 -3.08
CA GLY A 40 11.54 3.04 -2.80
C GLY A 40 11.32 3.44 -1.33
N TYR A 41 12.40 3.73 -0.60
CA TYR A 41 12.38 4.21 0.77
C TYR A 41 13.33 5.39 0.97
N ARG A 42 12.95 6.30 1.85
CA ARG A 42 13.86 7.31 2.41
C ARG A 42 14.53 6.71 3.65
N LEU A 43 15.83 6.42 3.54
CA LEU A 43 16.58 5.84 4.65
C LEU A 43 16.76 6.87 5.77
N THR A 44 16.62 6.39 7.00
CA THR A 44 16.67 7.21 8.21
C THR A 44 17.25 6.40 9.38
N THR A 45 17.30 7.00 10.55
CA THR A 45 17.72 6.34 11.80
C THR A 45 16.53 6.15 12.73
N ILE A 46 16.64 5.22 13.68
CA ILE A 46 15.61 5.01 14.71
C ILE A 46 15.40 6.29 15.53
N GLY A 47 16.47 6.99 15.88
CA GLY A 47 16.38 8.26 16.63
C GLY A 47 15.60 9.33 15.91
N GLN A 48 15.73 9.46 14.57
CA GLN A 48 14.95 10.39 13.76
C GLN A 48 13.47 10.01 13.71
N ILE A 49 13.14 8.70 13.63
CA ILE A 49 11.74 8.24 13.70
C ILE A 49 11.14 8.57 15.08
N GLU A 50 11.89 8.35 16.16
CA GLU A 50 11.45 8.65 17.52
C GLU A 50 11.26 10.16 17.76
N GLU A 51 12.14 10.97 17.20
CA GLU A 51 12.02 12.43 17.26
C GLU A 51 10.76 12.94 16.54
N LEU A 52 10.52 12.42 15.32
CA LEU A 52 9.28 12.69 14.57
C LEU A 52 8.03 12.24 15.33
N ALA A 53 8.09 11.06 15.97
CA ALA A 53 6.96 10.54 16.77
C ALA A 53 6.66 11.47 17.95
N ARG A 54 7.69 11.88 18.71
CA ARG A 54 7.54 12.81 19.85
C ARG A 54 6.98 14.18 19.43
N ALA A 55 7.34 14.63 18.23
CA ALA A 55 6.84 15.89 17.66
C ALA A 55 5.45 15.78 17.01
N GLY A 56 4.78 14.61 17.04
CA GLY A 56 3.50 14.38 16.34
C GLY A 56 3.61 14.40 14.82
N GLY A 57 4.83 14.26 14.29
CA GLY A 57 5.13 14.32 12.86
C GLY A 57 4.84 13.05 12.07
N LEU A 58 4.50 11.93 12.75
CA LEU A 58 4.17 10.68 12.10
C LEU A 58 2.65 10.53 11.92
N LEU A 59 2.26 9.97 10.78
CA LEU A 59 0.91 9.47 10.51
C LEU A 59 0.80 8.00 10.90
N TYR A 60 1.85 7.22 10.62
CA TYR A 60 1.88 5.78 10.87
C TYR A 60 3.31 5.28 11.07
N ARG A 61 3.48 4.29 11.93
CA ARG A 61 4.75 3.58 12.17
C ARG A 61 4.48 2.10 12.38
N ASN A 62 5.30 1.25 11.79
CA ASN A 62 5.26 -0.19 12.02
C ASN A 62 6.65 -0.81 11.89
N ALA A 63 6.85 -1.95 12.56
CA ALA A 63 8.04 -2.78 12.43
C ALA A 63 7.68 -4.07 11.67
N ARG A 64 8.54 -4.49 10.74
CA ARG A 64 8.45 -5.75 10.01
C ARG A 64 9.81 -6.14 9.42
N TYR A 65 10.15 -7.43 9.42
CA TYR A 65 11.41 -7.94 8.85
C TYR A 65 12.66 -7.28 9.45
N ASP A 66 12.71 -7.10 10.76
CA ASP A 66 13.79 -6.43 11.50
C ASP A 66 14.06 -4.98 11.04
N ALA A 67 13.11 -4.39 10.37
CA ALA A 67 13.13 -3.00 9.90
C ALA A 67 11.92 -2.23 10.43
N GLU A 68 12.10 -0.93 10.63
CA GLU A 68 11.00 -0.02 10.92
C GLU A 68 10.66 0.84 9.72
N TYR A 69 9.37 1.11 9.59
CA TYR A 69 8.79 1.92 8.53
C TYR A 69 7.92 3.01 9.13
N ALA A 70 7.99 4.21 8.59
CA ALA A 70 7.14 5.30 9.03
C ALA A 70 6.65 6.15 7.85
N ILE A 71 5.49 6.77 8.04
CA ILE A 71 4.89 7.74 7.14
C ILE A 71 4.83 9.05 7.90
N ASP A 72 5.59 10.02 7.45
CA ASP A 72 5.68 11.34 8.04
C ASP A 72 4.75 12.35 7.34
N ARG A 73 4.11 13.22 8.12
CA ARG A 73 3.22 14.28 7.64
C ARG A 73 3.93 15.23 6.70
N ARG A 74 5.17 15.65 7.05
CA ARG A 74 5.95 16.61 6.28
C ARG A 74 6.31 16.07 4.90
N GLY A 75 6.77 14.80 4.81
CA GLY A 75 7.11 14.20 3.54
C GLY A 75 5.88 14.02 2.65
N LEU A 76 4.73 13.68 3.23
CA LEU A 76 3.48 13.57 2.47
C LEU A 76 3.01 14.94 1.96
N ALA A 77 3.03 15.97 2.81
CA ALA A 77 2.70 17.33 2.41
C ALA A 77 3.63 17.82 1.29
N ALA A 78 4.94 17.66 1.44
CA ALA A 78 5.93 18.08 0.44
C ALA A 78 5.68 17.42 -0.93
N LEU A 79 5.27 16.13 -0.97
CA LEU A 79 4.94 15.48 -2.24
C LEU A 79 3.67 16.09 -2.87
N VAL A 80 2.64 16.35 -2.06
CA VAL A 80 1.39 17.00 -2.50
C VAL A 80 1.65 18.39 -3.02
N ASP A 81 2.50 19.18 -2.35
CA ASP A 81 2.85 20.56 -2.72
C ASP A 81 3.54 20.64 -4.09
N THR A 82 4.12 19.53 -4.57
CA THR A 82 4.65 19.43 -5.95
C THR A 82 3.56 19.20 -7.01
N GLY A 83 2.28 19.14 -6.63
CA GLY A 83 1.16 18.81 -7.51
C GLY A 83 1.06 17.32 -7.84
N ARG A 84 1.78 16.46 -7.11
CA ARG A 84 1.77 15.00 -7.33
C ARG A 84 0.67 14.33 -6.52
N VAL A 85 0.14 13.23 -7.05
CA VAL A 85 -0.82 12.34 -6.39
C VAL A 85 -0.04 11.24 -5.67
N PRO A 86 0.03 11.24 -4.32
CA PRO A 86 0.77 10.22 -3.58
C PRO A 86 0.15 8.84 -3.74
N VAL A 87 0.98 7.84 -4.06
CA VAL A 87 0.63 6.42 -4.03
C VAL A 87 1.32 5.76 -2.84
N LEU A 88 0.58 5.33 -1.85
CA LEU A 88 1.09 4.71 -0.63
C LEU A 88 0.84 3.21 -0.65
N HIS A 89 1.91 2.43 -0.43
CA HIS A 89 1.79 0.98 -0.27
C HIS A 89 1.57 0.62 1.20
N MET A 90 0.51 -0.12 1.48
CA MET A 90 0.15 -0.57 2.83
C MET A 90 0.03 -2.09 2.90
N GLY A 91 0.41 -2.65 4.05
CA GLY A 91 0.27 -4.06 4.36
C GLY A 91 -0.52 -4.30 5.66
N GLN A 92 -1.08 -3.23 6.26
CA GLN A 92 -1.91 -3.30 7.46
C GLN A 92 -3.07 -2.30 7.33
N VAL A 93 -4.28 -2.73 7.67
CA VAL A 93 -5.51 -1.93 7.59
C VAL A 93 -5.42 -0.71 8.50
N MET A 94 -4.92 -0.90 9.73
CA MET A 94 -4.70 0.20 10.68
C MET A 94 -3.79 1.29 10.13
N GLY A 95 -2.81 0.92 9.30
CA GLY A 95 -1.94 1.90 8.62
C GLY A 95 -2.71 2.70 7.57
N ALA A 96 -3.59 2.06 6.81
CA ALA A 96 -4.43 2.74 5.83
C ALA A 96 -5.38 3.75 6.52
N SER A 97 -5.99 3.35 7.65
CA SER A 97 -6.88 4.21 8.42
C SER A 97 -6.14 5.37 9.11
N ALA A 98 -4.95 5.10 9.67
CA ALA A 98 -4.11 6.12 10.28
C ALA A 98 -3.66 7.21 9.28
N VAL A 99 -3.34 6.82 8.05
CA VAL A 99 -2.95 7.78 6.99
C VAL A 99 -4.15 8.55 6.45
N ALA A 100 -5.32 7.95 6.43
CA ALA A 100 -6.55 8.58 5.93
C ALA A 100 -6.98 9.82 6.74
N VAL A 101 -6.43 10.05 7.94
CA VAL A 101 -6.64 11.28 8.72
C VAL A 101 -5.90 12.50 8.14
N PHE A 102 -4.95 12.30 7.23
CA PHE A 102 -4.31 13.41 6.52
C PHE A 102 -5.32 14.04 5.55
N PRO A 103 -5.42 15.38 5.47
CA PRO A 103 -6.52 16.07 4.80
C PRO A 103 -6.40 16.01 3.27
N LEU A 104 -6.60 14.85 2.70
CA LEU A 104 -6.71 14.57 1.26
C LEU A 104 -7.97 13.76 0.98
N HIS A 105 -8.47 13.84 -0.25
CA HIS A 105 -9.43 12.87 -0.74
C HIS A 105 -8.71 11.54 -1.00
N TRP A 106 -9.05 10.50 -0.24
CA TRP A 106 -8.38 9.20 -0.30
C TRP A 106 -9.18 8.18 -1.10
N VAL A 107 -8.59 7.70 -2.18
CA VAL A 107 -9.00 6.46 -2.84
C VAL A 107 -8.23 5.31 -2.17
N ARG A 108 -8.96 4.38 -1.54
CA ARG A 108 -8.44 3.24 -0.80
C ARG A 108 -8.72 1.97 -1.59
N VAL A 109 -7.69 1.27 -2.02
CA VAL A 109 -7.78 0.13 -2.94
C VAL A 109 -7.22 -1.12 -2.29
N VAL A 110 -8.01 -2.19 -2.25
CA VAL A 110 -7.51 -3.54 -1.96
C VAL A 110 -7.07 -4.19 -3.27
N LEU A 111 -5.81 -4.58 -3.34
CA LEU A 111 -5.26 -5.41 -4.40
C LEU A 111 -5.12 -6.82 -3.86
N TRP A 112 -5.88 -7.75 -4.40
CA TRP A 112 -5.89 -9.13 -3.94
C TRP A 112 -5.51 -10.12 -5.03
N CYS A 113 -4.82 -11.17 -4.63
CA CYS A 113 -4.61 -12.37 -5.44
C CYS A 113 -4.55 -13.61 -4.53
N PRO A 114 -4.91 -14.81 -5.01
CA PRO A 114 -4.79 -16.05 -4.27
C PRO A 114 -3.33 -16.35 -3.86
N LEU A 115 -3.17 -17.21 -2.87
CA LEU A 115 -1.86 -17.58 -2.32
C LEU A 115 -0.94 -18.14 -3.40
N GLU A 116 -1.46 -19.05 -4.24
CA GLU A 116 -0.71 -19.69 -5.33
C GLU A 116 -0.12 -18.67 -6.32
N VAL A 117 -0.85 -17.58 -6.56
CA VAL A 117 -0.39 -16.49 -7.43
C VAL A 117 0.73 -15.71 -6.75
N THR A 118 0.62 -15.47 -5.43
CA THR A 118 1.70 -14.85 -4.65
C THR A 118 2.98 -15.69 -4.70
N GLU A 119 2.87 -17.00 -4.49
CA GLU A 119 3.99 -17.93 -4.55
C GLU A 119 4.62 -17.96 -5.96
N ALA A 120 3.82 -18.16 -7.00
CA ALA A 120 4.28 -18.19 -8.38
C ALA A 120 4.99 -16.89 -8.78
N ARG A 121 4.44 -15.74 -8.41
CA ARG A 121 5.05 -14.43 -8.68
C ARG A 121 6.35 -14.23 -7.90
N SER A 122 6.45 -14.75 -6.68
CA SER A 122 7.67 -14.68 -5.86
C SER A 122 8.78 -15.54 -6.44
N ILE A 123 8.47 -16.78 -6.80
CA ILE A 123 9.42 -17.71 -7.45
C ILE A 123 9.88 -17.11 -8.79
N GLY A 124 8.95 -16.63 -9.61
CA GLY A 124 9.26 -16.05 -10.93
C GLY A 124 10.17 -14.81 -10.88
N ARG A 125 10.20 -14.09 -9.73
CA ARG A 125 11.14 -12.97 -9.49
C ARG A 125 12.48 -13.42 -8.90
N GLY A 126 12.64 -14.68 -8.52
CA GLY A 126 13.82 -15.17 -7.82
C GLY A 126 13.90 -14.70 -6.35
N ASP A 127 12.76 -14.44 -5.72
CA ASP A 127 12.72 -14.04 -4.31
C ASP A 127 13.26 -15.20 -3.45
N THR A 128 14.18 -14.89 -2.53
CA THR A 128 14.79 -15.88 -1.61
C THR A 128 13.96 -16.08 -0.33
N ASP A 129 12.95 -15.24 -0.11
CA ASP A 129 12.12 -15.17 1.10
C ASP A 129 10.66 -15.60 0.88
N VAL A 130 10.42 -16.59 0.01
CA VAL A 130 9.07 -17.07 -0.34
C VAL A 130 8.25 -17.43 0.90
N TYR A 131 8.85 -18.11 1.88
CA TYR A 131 8.16 -18.46 3.13
C TYR A 131 7.67 -17.22 3.90
N ALA A 132 8.51 -16.19 4.02
CA ALA A 132 8.12 -14.95 4.69
C ALA A 132 6.97 -14.23 3.94
N ARG A 133 6.90 -14.38 2.61
CA ARG A 133 5.81 -13.82 1.78
C ARG A 133 4.50 -14.58 1.95
N VAL A 134 4.57 -15.91 2.02
CA VAL A 134 3.41 -16.77 2.34
C VAL A 134 2.84 -16.41 3.70
N LYS A 135 3.70 -16.31 4.72
CA LYS A 135 3.30 -15.86 6.06
C LYS A 135 2.63 -14.48 6.01
N ALA A 136 3.24 -13.54 5.30
CA ALA A 136 2.70 -12.19 5.16
C ALA A 136 1.37 -12.15 4.37
N TRP A 137 1.13 -13.10 3.45
CA TRP A 137 -0.14 -13.25 2.78
C TRP A 137 -1.24 -13.66 3.77
N HIS A 138 -0.98 -14.68 4.60
CA HIS A 138 -1.92 -15.10 5.64
C HIS A 138 -2.22 -13.98 6.64
N GLU A 139 -1.20 -13.29 7.13
CA GLU A 139 -1.37 -12.14 8.02
C GLU A 139 -2.23 -11.03 7.38
N THR A 140 -2.06 -10.79 6.06
CA THR A 140 -2.85 -9.79 5.34
C THR A 140 -4.31 -10.22 5.17
N ARG A 141 -4.54 -11.54 4.95
CA ARG A 141 -5.90 -12.10 4.89
C ARG A 141 -6.62 -11.97 6.23
N GLU A 142 -5.95 -12.34 7.32
CA GLU A 142 -6.49 -12.21 8.68
C GLU A 142 -6.78 -10.75 9.04
N ASP A 143 -5.88 -9.83 8.69
CA ASP A 143 -6.05 -8.39 8.91
C ASP A 143 -7.27 -7.84 8.16
N LEU A 144 -7.50 -8.24 6.89
CA LEU A 144 -8.70 -7.86 6.14
C LEU A 144 -9.98 -8.40 6.77
N LEU A 145 -9.98 -9.67 7.21
CA LEU A 145 -11.15 -10.29 7.84
C LEU A 145 -11.46 -9.66 9.20
N ALA A 146 -10.43 -9.31 9.99
CA ALA A 146 -10.60 -8.65 11.28
C ALA A 146 -11.15 -7.22 11.14
N HIS A 147 -10.98 -6.60 9.98
CA HIS A 147 -11.40 -5.23 9.68
C HIS A 147 -12.33 -5.16 8.46
N GLU A 148 -13.23 -6.13 8.31
CA GLU A 148 -14.10 -6.26 7.13
C GLU A 148 -15.06 -5.06 6.91
N THR A 149 -15.30 -4.27 7.95
CA THR A 149 -16.15 -3.07 7.91
C THR A 149 -15.42 -1.81 7.48
N GLU A 150 -14.08 -1.87 7.32
CA GLU A 150 -13.32 -0.71 6.84
C GLU A 150 -13.73 -0.33 5.42
N PRO A 151 -13.95 0.97 5.16
CA PRO A 151 -14.39 1.40 3.84
C PRO A 151 -13.25 1.32 2.82
N TRP A 152 -13.46 0.54 1.78
CA TRP A 152 -12.59 0.49 0.60
C TRP A 152 -13.32 1.10 -0.60
N THR A 153 -12.62 1.94 -1.36
CA THR A 153 -13.17 2.53 -2.59
C THR A 153 -13.24 1.50 -3.71
N LEU A 154 -12.24 0.64 -3.78
CA LEU A 154 -12.14 -0.44 -4.77
C LEU A 154 -11.55 -1.71 -4.16
N THR A 155 -12.00 -2.86 -4.70
CA THR A 155 -11.36 -4.16 -4.49
C THR A 155 -11.05 -4.78 -5.85
N LEU A 156 -9.78 -5.07 -6.12
CA LEU A 156 -9.34 -5.56 -7.42
C LEU A 156 -8.65 -6.93 -7.29
N ARG A 157 -9.07 -7.89 -8.12
CA ARG A 157 -8.44 -9.21 -8.29
C ARG A 157 -7.35 -9.10 -9.34
N THR A 158 -6.10 -8.94 -8.88
CA THR A 158 -4.94 -8.73 -9.78
C THR A 158 -4.44 -9.99 -10.49
N ASP A 159 -5.03 -11.13 -10.20
CA ASP A 159 -4.89 -12.37 -10.96
C ASP A 159 -5.86 -12.44 -12.14
N GLN A 160 -6.93 -11.63 -12.13
CA GLN A 160 -7.99 -11.60 -13.14
C GLN A 160 -7.95 -10.33 -14.00
N MET A 161 -7.11 -9.37 -13.66
CA MET A 161 -7.00 -8.08 -14.35
C MET A 161 -5.54 -7.82 -14.74
N SER A 162 -5.33 -7.26 -15.90
CA SER A 162 -4.02 -6.74 -16.29
C SER A 162 -3.63 -5.51 -15.44
N PRO A 163 -2.34 -5.17 -15.37
CA PRO A 163 -1.91 -3.94 -14.70
C PRO A 163 -2.57 -2.68 -15.26
N THR A 164 -2.77 -2.60 -16.58
CA THR A 164 -3.41 -1.45 -17.24
C THR A 164 -4.88 -1.34 -16.89
N GLU A 165 -5.64 -2.44 -16.89
CA GLU A 165 -7.05 -2.43 -16.46
C GLU A 165 -7.18 -2.02 -14.99
N SER A 166 -6.32 -2.56 -14.12
CA SER A 166 -6.28 -2.18 -12.71
C SER A 166 -5.97 -0.69 -12.51
N ALA A 167 -4.99 -0.16 -13.24
CA ALA A 167 -4.61 1.26 -13.16
C ALA A 167 -5.74 2.17 -13.66
N ASN A 168 -6.41 1.82 -14.78
CA ASN A 168 -7.55 2.59 -15.29
C ASN A 168 -8.72 2.61 -14.29
N ALA A 169 -9.08 1.46 -13.71
CA ALA A 169 -10.13 1.41 -12.68
C ALA A 169 -9.81 2.31 -11.47
N ILE A 170 -8.53 2.41 -11.09
CA ILE A 170 -8.08 3.29 -10.00
C ILE A 170 -8.17 4.77 -10.42
N ILE A 171 -7.81 5.11 -11.66
CA ILE A 171 -7.90 6.47 -12.21
C ILE A 171 -9.37 6.92 -12.28
N ASP A 172 -10.26 6.04 -12.72
CA ASP A 172 -11.71 6.30 -12.79
C ASP A 172 -12.29 6.56 -11.40
N ALA A 173 -11.86 5.78 -10.39
CA ALA A 173 -12.30 5.96 -9.01
C ALA A 173 -11.84 7.30 -8.39
N LEU A 174 -10.72 7.87 -8.84
CA LEU A 174 -10.30 9.22 -8.41
C LEU A 174 -11.22 10.32 -8.92
N SER A 175 -11.83 10.09 -10.06
CA SER A 175 -12.71 11.06 -10.74
C SER A 175 -14.19 10.90 -10.35
N ALA A 176 -14.54 9.76 -9.75
CA ALA A 176 -15.89 9.44 -9.31
C ALA A 176 -16.22 10.14 -7.98
N PRO A 177 -17.49 10.57 -7.76
CA PRO A 177 -17.92 10.95 -6.42
C PRO A 177 -17.72 9.75 -5.46
N ALA A 178 -17.31 10.04 -4.23
CA ALA A 178 -16.97 9.03 -3.22
C ALA A 178 -18.16 8.09 -2.94
N SER A 179 -18.28 7.03 -3.72
CA SER A 179 -19.18 5.90 -3.45
C SER A 179 -18.31 4.73 -3.02
N ALA A 180 -18.34 4.39 -1.73
CA ALA A 180 -17.74 3.16 -1.26
C ALA A 180 -18.57 1.99 -1.79
N GLU A 181 -18.15 1.34 -2.87
CA GLU A 181 -18.63 0.01 -3.19
C GLU A 181 -18.02 -0.95 -2.18
N SER A 182 -18.74 -1.20 -1.10
CA SER A 182 -18.39 -2.25 -0.15
C SER A 182 -18.59 -3.61 -0.82
N ARG A 183 -17.63 -4.07 -1.62
CA ARG A 183 -17.58 -5.49 -1.97
C ARG A 183 -17.33 -6.28 -0.69
N ASN A 184 -18.02 -7.41 -0.57
CA ASN A 184 -17.87 -8.30 0.57
C ASN A 184 -16.41 -8.80 0.66
N ILE A 185 -15.68 -8.33 1.67
CA ILE A 185 -14.28 -8.72 1.89
C ILE A 185 -14.14 -10.25 2.04
N ARG A 186 -15.12 -10.91 2.68
CA ARG A 186 -15.13 -12.38 2.84
C ARG A 186 -15.16 -13.11 1.50
N GLU A 187 -15.94 -12.62 0.55
CA GLU A 187 -15.99 -13.18 -0.81
C GLU A 187 -14.70 -12.91 -1.60
N LEU A 188 -14.03 -11.79 -1.33
CA LEU A 188 -12.78 -11.45 -1.99
C LEU A 188 -11.64 -12.38 -1.57
N VAL A 189 -11.54 -12.69 -0.26
CA VAL A 189 -10.38 -13.38 0.32
C VAL A 189 -10.57 -14.90 0.50
N GLY A 190 -11.75 -15.40 0.21
CA GLY A 190 -12.07 -16.85 0.11
C GLY A 190 -12.10 -17.57 1.44
#